data_ba843c3318eae1711f237183b769c838
#
_entry.id   ba843c3318eae1711f237183b769c838
#
_cell.length_a   1.000
_cell.length_b   1.000
_cell.length_c   1.000
_cell.angle_alpha   90.00
_cell.angle_beta   90.00
_cell.angle_gamma   90.00
#
_symmetry.space_group_name_H-M   'P 1'
#
loop_
_entity.id
_entity.type
_entity.pdbx_description
1 polymer ?
#
loop_
_entity_poly.entity_id
_entity_poly.type
_entity_poly.pdbx_seq_one_letter_code
_entity_poly.pdbx_strand_id
1 'polypeptide(L)'
;MKKFNDVINSNQLTLVDFYATWCGPCKMMHPVLEQLKADLGDSIRIIKLDVDKSGDIAEAYRIQSVPTLMLFRRGEMLWRQSGAMRLADLKATISNYQ
;
A
#
# COMPACT_ATOMS: atom_id res chain seq x y z
N MET A 1 -16.23 -3.28 1.25
CA MET A 1 -15.48 -2.05 0.94
C MET A 1 -15.65 -0.92 1.93
N LYS A 2 -16.70 -0.94 2.74
CA LYS A 2 -16.92 0.14 3.70
C LYS A 2 -15.76 0.32 4.67
N LYS A 3 -15.25 -0.78 5.20
CA LYS A 3 -14.13 -0.74 6.16
C LYS A 3 -12.86 -0.18 5.52
N PHE A 4 -12.58 -0.57 4.29
CA PHE A 4 -11.46 -0.04 3.53
C PHE A 4 -11.63 1.46 3.27
N ASN A 5 -12.81 1.87 2.83
CA ASN A 5 -13.11 3.28 2.55
C ASN A 5 -12.94 4.14 3.81
N ASP A 6 -13.36 3.64 4.97
CA ASP A 6 -13.21 4.35 6.23
C ASP A 6 -11.73 4.56 6.58
N VAL A 7 -10.92 3.54 6.34
CA VAL A 7 -9.48 3.62 6.63
C VAL A 7 -8.77 4.63 5.74
N ILE A 8 -9.01 4.59 4.43
CA ILE A 8 -8.33 5.50 3.49
C ILE A 8 -8.85 6.93 3.58
N ASN A 9 -10.02 7.14 4.19
CA ASN A 9 -10.61 8.46 4.39
C ASN A 9 -9.94 9.25 5.53
N SER A 10 -9.07 8.62 6.28
CA SER A 10 -8.34 9.24 7.38
C SER A 10 -7.43 10.37 6.88
N ASN A 11 -7.12 11.32 7.78
CA ASN A 11 -6.10 12.34 7.53
C ASN A 11 -4.69 11.78 7.50
N GLN A 12 -4.49 10.58 8.04
CA GLN A 12 -3.20 9.92 8.07
C GLN A 12 -2.85 9.40 6.68
N LEU A 13 -1.63 9.67 6.21
CA LEU A 13 -1.14 9.08 4.97
C LEU A 13 -1.15 7.55 5.10
N THR A 14 -1.78 6.88 4.15
CA THR A 14 -1.97 5.44 4.20
C THR A 14 -1.37 4.79 2.95
N LEU A 15 -0.45 3.86 3.16
CA LEU A 15 0.13 3.03 2.11
C LEU A 15 -0.63 1.71 2.09
N VAL A 16 -1.15 1.35 0.92
CA VAL A 16 -1.85 0.08 0.72
C VAL A 16 -0.99 -0.81 -0.18
N ASP A 17 -0.69 -2.01 0.31
CA ASP A 17 0.05 -3.02 -0.44
C ASP A 17 -0.93 -4.13 -0.87
N PHE A 18 -1.25 -4.14 -2.16
CA PHE A 18 -2.05 -5.23 -2.75
C PHE A 18 -1.12 -6.38 -3.09
N TYR A 19 -1.31 -7.51 -2.44
CA TYR A 19 -0.43 -8.66 -2.57
C TYR A 19 -1.22 -9.94 -2.80
N ALA A 20 -0.50 -11.01 -3.13
CA ALA A 20 -1.04 -12.37 -3.15
C ALA A 20 -0.08 -13.31 -2.42
N THR A 21 -0.62 -14.33 -1.79
CA THR A 21 0.21 -15.28 -1.02
C THR A 21 1.16 -16.10 -1.89
N TRP A 22 0.81 -16.28 -3.17
CA TRP A 22 1.63 -17.04 -4.12
C TRP A 22 2.68 -16.19 -4.85
N CYS A 23 2.76 -14.91 -4.56
CA CYS A 23 3.58 -13.95 -5.29
C CYS A 23 4.96 -13.79 -4.62
N GLY A 24 6.02 -14.16 -5.33
CA GLY A 24 7.39 -14.04 -4.84
C GLY A 24 7.82 -12.60 -4.55
N PRO A 25 7.67 -11.67 -5.51
CA PRO A 25 8.01 -10.26 -5.26
C PRO A 25 7.23 -9.63 -4.11
N CYS A 26 5.99 -10.08 -3.87
CA CYS A 26 5.19 -9.60 -2.74
C CYS A 26 5.84 -9.98 -1.40
N LYS A 27 6.43 -11.16 -1.33
CA LYS A 27 7.11 -11.62 -0.11
C LYS A 27 8.34 -10.77 0.18
N MET A 28 9.02 -10.28 -0.84
CA MET A 28 10.17 -9.41 -0.70
C MET A 28 9.79 -8.03 -0.12
N MET A 29 8.54 -7.62 -0.29
CA MET A 29 8.05 -6.37 0.25
C MET A 29 7.83 -6.40 1.76
N HIS A 30 7.63 -7.56 2.37
CA HIS A 30 7.36 -7.64 3.82
C HIS A 30 8.47 -6.95 4.65
N PRO A 31 9.75 -7.31 4.50
CA PRO A 31 10.80 -6.64 5.28
C PRO A 31 10.93 -5.16 4.94
N VAL A 32 10.69 -4.78 3.68
CA VAL A 32 10.72 -3.37 3.27
C VAL A 32 9.65 -2.58 4.02
N LEU A 33 8.42 -3.10 4.08
CA LEU A 33 7.31 -2.43 4.75
C LEU A 33 7.52 -2.38 6.27
N GLU A 34 8.08 -3.44 6.85
CA GLU A 34 8.41 -3.43 8.28
C GLU A 34 9.43 -2.35 8.62
N GLN A 35 10.48 -2.24 7.82
CA GLN A 35 11.50 -1.21 8.03
C GLN A 35 10.93 0.19 7.78
N LEU A 36 10.09 0.34 6.76
CA LEU A 36 9.41 1.61 6.49
C LEU A 36 8.59 2.06 7.70
N LYS A 37 7.83 1.16 8.30
CA LYS A 37 7.03 1.48 9.48
C LYS A 37 7.90 1.83 10.68
N ALA A 38 9.00 1.11 10.87
CA ALA A 38 9.95 1.41 11.94
C ALA A 38 10.55 2.81 11.77
N ASP A 39 10.87 3.18 10.52
CA ASP A 39 11.51 4.46 10.23
C ASP A 39 10.55 5.65 10.30
N LEU A 40 9.32 5.48 9.87
CA LEU A 40 8.35 6.58 9.76
C LEU A 40 7.34 6.64 10.90
N GLY A 41 7.20 5.55 11.66
CA GLY A 41 6.30 5.52 12.81
C GLY A 41 4.86 5.88 12.44
N ASP A 42 4.27 6.80 13.20
CA ASP A 42 2.88 7.21 13.03
C ASP A 42 2.67 8.21 11.88
N SER A 43 3.73 8.63 11.20
CA SER A 43 3.57 9.49 10.03
C SER A 43 2.99 8.74 8.83
N ILE A 44 2.89 7.42 8.91
CA ILE A 44 2.27 6.59 7.87
C ILE A 44 1.51 5.43 8.50
N ARG A 45 0.38 5.08 7.87
CA ARG A 45 -0.34 3.83 8.15
C ARG A 45 -0.05 2.88 7.00
N ILE A 46 0.21 1.61 7.30
CA ILE A 46 0.46 0.59 6.28
C ILE A 46 -0.63 -0.47 6.38
N ILE A 47 -1.28 -0.76 5.26
CA ILE A 47 -2.32 -1.78 5.15
C ILE A 47 -1.89 -2.75 4.07
N LYS A 48 -2.07 -4.05 4.33
CA LYS A 48 -1.84 -5.10 3.35
C LYS A 48 -3.17 -5.75 2.99
N LEU A 49 -3.47 -5.84 1.70
CA LEU A 49 -4.69 -6.47 1.20
C LEU A 49 -4.34 -7.62 0.28
N ASP A 50 -4.83 -8.80 0.63
CA ASP A 50 -4.72 -9.99 -0.21
C ASP A 50 -5.77 -9.89 -1.32
N VAL A 51 -5.32 -9.83 -2.58
CA VAL A 51 -6.21 -9.63 -3.72
C VAL A 51 -7.19 -10.80 -3.91
N ASP A 52 -6.82 -11.99 -3.42
CA ASP A 52 -7.70 -13.16 -3.52
C ASP A 52 -8.80 -13.12 -2.47
N LYS A 53 -8.53 -12.55 -1.29
CA LYS A 53 -9.51 -12.40 -0.21
C LYS A 53 -10.33 -11.12 -0.33
N SER A 54 -9.77 -10.08 -0.94
CA SER A 54 -10.39 -8.78 -1.10
C SER A 54 -10.63 -8.48 -2.58
N GLY A 55 -11.23 -9.44 -3.29
CA GLY A 55 -11.45 -9.36 -4.72
C GLY A 55 -12.30 -8.18 -5.15
N ASP A 56 -13.27 -7.77 -4.32
CA ASP A 56 -14.11 -6.60 -4.58
C ASP A 56 -13.28 -5.32 -4.63
N ILE A 57 -12.36 -5.14 -3.68
CA ILE A 57 -11.48 -3.97 -3.63
C ILE A 57 -10.48 -4.02 -4.79
N ALA A 58 -9.88 -5.19 -5.03
CA ALA A 58 -8.92 -5.36 -6.12
C ALA A 58 -9.55 -5.05 -7.47
N GLU A 59 -10.79 -5.47 -7.70
CA GLU A 59 -11.52 -5.18 -8.92
C GLU A 59 -11.82 -3.69 -9.04
N ALA A 60 -12.29 -3.06 -7.96
CA ALA A 60 -12.62 -1.64 -7.95
C ALA A 60 -11.41 -0.78 -8.32
N TYR A 61 -10.23 -1.15 -7.89
CA TYR A 61 -8.98 -0.41 -8.18
C TYR A 61 -8.22 -0.99 -9.36
N ARG A 62 -8.81 -1.94 -10.09
CA ARG A 62 -8.24 -2.52 -11.32
C ARG A 62 -6.82 -3.05 -11.10
N ILE A 63 -6.65 -3.84 -10.05
CA ILE A 63 -5.38 -4.48 -9.76
C ILE A 63 -5.16 -5.59 -10.76
N GLN A 64 -4.15 -5.44 -11.64
CA GLN A 64 -3.82 -6.41 -12.69
C GLN A 64 -2.54 -7.17 -12.41
N SER A 65 -1.74 -6.67 -11.50
CA SER A 65 -0.48 -7.32 -11.12
C SER A 65 -0.20 -7.08 -9.64
N VAL A 66 0.59 -7.95 -9.03
CA VAL A 66 0.98 -7.85 -7.63
C VAL A 66 2.50 -7.91 -7.51
N PRO A 67 3.09 -7.18 -6.56
CA PRO A 67 2.44 -6.22 -5.69
C PRO A 67 2.06 -4.92 -6.43
N THR A 68 1.01 -4.26 -5.97
CA THR A 68 0.69 -2.89 -6.37
C THR A 68 0.58 -2.05 -5.11
N LEU A 69 1.29 -0.94 -5.09
CA LEU A 69 1.35 -0.03 -3.96
C LEU A 69 0.57 1.24 -4.28
N MET A 70 -0.20 1.71 -3.31
CA MET A 70 -0.98 2.95 -3.45
C MET A 70 -0.85 3.79 -2.19
N LEU A 71 -0.82 5.11 -2.36
CA LEU A 71 -0.91 6.06 -1.25
C LEU A 71 -2.26 6.77 -1.27
N PHE A 72 -2.88 6.87 -0.10
CA PHE A 72 -4.16 7.55 0.09
C PHE A 72 -4.07 8.55 1.23
N ARG A 73 -4.87 9.61 1.11
CA ARG A 73 -5.19 10.53 2.21
C ARG A 73 -6.56 11.12 1.94
N ARG A 74 -7.43 11.13 2.95
CA ARG A 74 -8.78 11.69 2.85
C ARG A 74 -9.58 11.13 1.68
N GLY A 75 -9.42 9.83 1.43
CA GLY A 75 -10.12 9.12 0.36
C GLY A 75 -9.53 9.31 -1.03
N GLU A 76 -8.53 10.15 -1.17
CA GLU A 76 -7.91 10.44 -2.47
C GLU A 76 -6.69 9.56 -2.70
N MET A 77 -6.61 8.93 -3.87
CA MET A 77 -5.43 8.20 -4.28
C MET A 77 -4.38 9.18 -4.79
N LEU A 78 -3.28 9.31 -4.04
CA LEU A 78 -2.22 10.27 -4.34
C LEU A 78 -1.19 9.71 -5.30
N TRP A 79 -0.98 8.39 -5.27
CA TRP A 79 0.09 7.75 -6.02
C TRP A 79 -0.19 6.25 -6.13
N ARG A 80 0.30 5.65 -7.21
CA ARG A 80 0.16 4.23 -7.48
C ARG A 80 1.35 3.73 -8.30
N GLN A 81 1.85 2.54 -7.94
CA GLN A 81 2.90 1.88 -8.72
C GLN A 81 2.80 0.37 -8.56
N SER A 82 2.93 -0.37 -9.67
CA SER A 82 3.01 -1.82 -9.67
C SER A 82 4.47 -2.27 -9.60
N GLY A 83 4.68 -3.42 -8.97
CA GLY A 83 6.00 -4.00 -8.79
C GLY A 83 6.62 -3.71 -7.44
N ALA A 84 7.59 -4.54 -7.05
CA ALA A 84 8.30 -4.37 -5.79
C ALA A 84 9.19 -3.13 -5.86
N MET A 85 9.36 -2.46 -4.71
CA MET A 85 10.21 -1.28 -4.60
C MET A 85 11.23 -1.47 -3.48
N ARG A 86 12.41 -0.91 -3.67
CA ARG A 86 13.41 -0.85 -2.61
C ARG A 86 12.99 0.20 -1.57
N LEU A 87 13.45 0.00 -0.34
CA LEU A 87 13.12 0.91 0.77
C LEU A 87 13.44 2.36 0.45
N ALA A 88 14.64 2.64 -0.09
CA ALA A 88 15.07 4.01 -0.38
C ALA A 88 14.13 4.70 -1.38
N ASP A 89 13.73 3.98 -2.43
CA ASP A 89 12.86 4.53 -3.46
C ASP A 89 11.45 4.78 -2.92
N LEU A 90 10.96 3.87 -2.09
CA LEU A 90 9.65 4.02 -1.47
C LEU A 90 9.63 5.19 -0.48
N LYS A 91 10.67 5.34 0.33
CA LYS A 91 10.80 6.48 1.26
C LYS A 91 10.85 7.81 0.50
N ALA A 92 11.61 7.86 -0.60
CA ALA A 92 11.70 9.06 -1.42
C ALA A 92 10.33 9.44 -2.01
N THR A 93 9.58 8.45 -2.48
CA THR A 93 8.22 8.68 -2.99
C THR A 93 7.31 9.22 -1.89
N ILE A 94 7.30 8.58 -0.74
CA ILE A 94 6.44 8.98 0.38
C ILE A 94 6.74 10.39 0.85
N SER A 95 8.02 10.79 0.85
CA SER A 95 8.41 12.12 1.29
C SER A 95 7.77 13.24 0.48
N ASN A 96 7.38 12.96 -0.77
CA ASN A 96 6.70 13.95 -1.62
C ASN A 96 5.27 14.24 -1.16
N TYR A 97 4.70 13.40 -0.29
CA TYR A 97 3.30 13.49 0.13
C TYR A 97 3.14 13.74 1.64
N GLN A 98 4.22 13.84 2.34
CA GLN A 98 4.18 14.10 3.80
C GLN A 98 3.99 15.57 4.14
#